data_db8ff336123331da9b0ec7616eec1279
#
_entry.id   db8ff336123331da9b0ec7616eec1279
#
_cell.length_a   1.000
_cell.length_b   1.000
_cell.length_c   1.000
_cell.angle_alpha   90.00
_cell.angle_beta   90.00
_cell.angle_gamma   90.00
#
_symmetry.space_group_name_H-M   'P 1'
#
loop_
_entity.id
_entity.type
_entity.pdbx_description
1 polymer ?
#
loop_
_entity_poly.entity_id
_entity_poly.type
_entity_poly.pdbx_seq_one_letter_code
_entity_poly.pdbx_strand_id
1 'polypeptide(L)'
;MRKMTNARQSKSKGFTLIELLVVVAIIGILAAIAIPQFAAYRQRGYRSQLVADVRNAATGQEAYFVDHQTYGSSCTTLPGFTSSALTSLTCSGTASGFTVSGTNSGAPNYTCTWASANNPPLQCT
;
A
#
# COMPACT_ATOMS: atom_id res chain seq x y z
N MET A 1 41.06 -60.02 22.90
CA MET A 1 39.89 -60.02 21.99
C MET A 1 39.46 -58.61 21.75
N ARG A 2 39.69 -58.01 20.57
CA ARG A 2 39.20 -56.70 20.18
C ARG A 2 37.81 -56.86 19.56
N LYS A 3 36.75 -56.32 20.18
CA LYS A 3 35.43 -56.19 19.56
C LYS A 3 35.50 -55.12 18.48
N MET A 4 35.42 -55.52 17.23
CA MET A 4 35.16 -54.60 16.12
C MET A 4 33.71 -54.12 16.22
N THR A 5 33.50 -52.90 16.63
CA THR A 5 32.22 -52.21 16.54
C THR A 5 31.97 -51.84 15.08
N ASN A 6 31.06 -52.59 14.46
CA ASN A 6 30.57 -52.27 13.11
C ASN A 6 29.76 -50.98 13.17
N ALA A 7 30.38 -49.86 12.83
CA ALA A 7 29.67 -48.59 12.63
C ALA A 7 28.76 -48.77 11.42
N ARG A 8 27.44 -48.84 11.65
CA ARG A 8 26.43 -48.74 10.61
C ARG A 8 26.58 -47.39 9.94
N GLN A 9 27.19 -47.37 8.76
CA GLN A 9 27.11 -46.22 7.87
C GLN A 9 25.65 -46.06 7.48
N SER A 10 25.00 -45.01 8.01
CA SER A 10 23.70 -44.57 7.53
C SER A 10 23.89 -44.07 6.10
N LYS A 11 23.33 -44.78 5.13
CA LYS A 11 23.28 -44.33 3.74
C LYS A 11 22.43 -43.06 3.73
N SER A 12 23.05 -41.88 3.67
CA SER A 12 22.36 -40.63 3.39
C SER A 12 21.78 -40.73 1.98
N LYS A 13 20.45 -40.73 1.88
CA LYS A 13 19.77 -40.68 0.59
C LYS A 13 19.92 -39.27 0.07
N GLY A 14 20.69 -39.05 -0.99
CA GLY A 14 20.83 -37.80 -1.70
C GLY A 14 19.67 -37.57 -2.67
N PHE A 15 19.42 -36.32 -3.04
CA PHE A 15 18.47 -35.92 -4.08
C PHE A 15 19.03 -36.26 -5.48
N THR A 16 18.14 -36.63 -6.41
CA THR A 16 18.52 -36.76 -7.82
C THR A 16 18.53 -35.42 -8.51
N LEU A 17 19.32 -35.26 -9.55
CA LEU A 17 19.41 -34.03 -10.34
C LEU A 17 18.06 -33.66 -10.99
N ILE A 18 17.31 -34.69 -11.44
CA ILE A 18 16.00 -34.49 -12.05
C ILE A 18 14.93 -34.01 -11.05
N GLU A 19 14.96 -34.50 -9.81
CA GLU A 19 14.07 -34.01 -8.75
C GLU A 19 14.28 -32.52 -8.49
N LEU A 20 15.54 -32.10 -8.43
CA LEU A 20 15.86 -30.69 -8.27
C LEU A 20 15.41 -29.85 -9.49
N LEU A 21 15.68 -30.33 -10.71
CA LEU A 21 15.29 -29.66 -11.94
C LEU A 21 13.77 -29.47 -12.06
N VAL A 22 12.99 -30.50 -11.75
CA VAL A 22 11.52 -30.43 -11.81
C VAL A 22 10.99 -29.42 -10.80
N VAL A 23 11.49 -29.40 -9.58
CA VAL A 23 11.07 -28.46 -8.55
C VAL A 23 11.36 -27.00 -8.96
N VAL A 24 12.57 -26.74 -9.45
CA VAL A 24 12.94 -25.38 -9.91
C VAL A 24 12.09 -24.95 -11.11
N ALA A 25 11.79 -25.86 -12.03
CA ALA A 25 10.92 -25.58 -13.17
C ALA A 25 9.50 -25.19 -12.73
N ILE A 26 8.92 -25.94 -11.79
CA ILE A 26 7.58 -25.65 -11.24
C ILE A 26 7.57 -24.30 -10.52
N ILE A 27 8.56 -24.03 -9.66
CA ILE A 27 8.69 -22.73 -8.97
C ILE A 27 8.81 -21.59 -9.99
N GLY A 28 9.59 -21.76 -11.05
CA GLY A 28 9.75 -20.78 -12.10
C GLY A 28 8.44 -20.43 -12.80
N ILE A 29 7.62 -21.43 -13.14
CA ILE A 29 6.31 -21.24 -13.76
C ILE A 29 5.35 -20.52 -12.81
N LEU A 30 5.29 -20.92 -11.55
CA LEU A 30 4.43 -20.30 -10.54
C LEU A 30 4.86 -18.85 -10.27
N ALA A 31 6.15 -18.59 -10.17
CA ALA A 31 6.69 -17.24 -9.97
C ALA A 31 6.38 -16.32 -11.14
N ALA A 32 6.45 -16.82 -12.38
CA ALA A 32 6.14 -16.04 -13.59
C ALA A 32 4.70 -15.49 -13.59
N ILE A 33 3.76 -16.22 -12.99
CA ILE A 33 2.36 -15.81 -12.86
C ILE A 33 2.15 -14.96 -11.60
N ALA A 34 2.77 -15.34 -10.49
CA ALA A 34 2.53 -14.71 -9.19
C ALA A 34 3.11 -13.30 -9.07
N ILE A 35 4.30 -13.04 -9.62
CA ILE A 35 4.99 -11.75 -9.48
C ILE A 35 4.18 -10.58 -10.09
N PRO A 36 3.70 -10.62 -11.34
CA PRO A 36 2.91 -9.52 -11.90
C PRO A 36 1.58 -9.32 -11.18
N GLN A 37 0.93 -10.39 -10.71
CA GLN A 37 -0.30 -10.31 -9.94
C GLN A 37 -0.07 -9.64 -8.58
N PHE A 38 1.04 -9.95 -7.93
CA PHE A 38 1.40 -9.34 -6.66
C PHE A 38 1.67 -7.84 -6.80
N ALA A 39 2.34 -7.40 -7.87
CA ALA A 39 2.57 -5.99 -8.15
C ALA A 39 1.25 -5.22 -8.36
N ALA A 40 0.31 -5.78 -9.12
CA ALA A 40 -1.01 -5.20 -9.32
C ALA A 40 -1.81 -5.13 -8.00
N TYR A 41 -1.71 -6.14 -7.16
CA TYR A 41 -2.35 -6.17 -5.85
C TYR A 41 -1.81 -5.09 -4.91
N ARG A 42 -0.50 -4.90 -4.88
CA ARG A 42 0.14 -3.82 -4.10
C ARG A 42 -0.34 -2.45 -4.55
N GLN A 43 -0.43 -2.19 -5.85
CA GLN A 43 -0.95 -0.91 -6.36
C GLN A 43 -2.38 -0.64 -5.89
N ARG A 44 -3.25 -1.65 -5.87
CA ARG A 44 -4.61 -1.50 -5.32
C ARG A 44 -4.60 -1.13 -3.85
N GLY A 45 -3.69 -1.69 -3.07
CA GLY A 45 -3.48 -1.33 -1.66
C GLY A 45 -3.10 0.14 -1.49
N TYR A 46 -2.16 0.64 -2.28
CA TYR A 46 -1.75 2.05 -2.25
C TYR A 46 -2.86 3.02 -2.70
N ARG A 47 -3.68 2.62 -3.69
CA ARG A 47 -4.86 3.39 -4.08
C ARG A 47 -5.88 3.49 -2.94
N SER A 48 -6.15 2.39 -2.27
CA SER A 48 -7.05 2.37 -1.11
C SER A 48 -6.53 3.23 0.04
N GLN A 49 -5.22 3.21 0.28
CA GLN A 49 -4.57 4.07 1.27
C GLN A 49 -4.72 5.55 0.93
N LEU A 50 -4.51 5.93 -0.33
CA LEU A 50 -4.70 7.31 -0.78
C LEU A 50 -6.15 7.78 -0.59
N VAL A 51 -7.13 6.94 -0.95
CA VAL A 51 -8.56 7.25 -0.75
C VAL A 51 -8.87 7.48 0.72
N ALA A 52 -8.34 6.64 1.61
CA ALA A 52 -8.51 6.77 3.04
C ALA A 52 -7.88 8.08 3.57
N ASP A 53 -6.67 8.40 3.14
CA ASP A 53 -5.97 9.63 3.56
C ASP A 53 -6.72 10.88 3.11
N VAL A 54 -7.21 10.91 1.86
CA VAL A 54 -8.01 12.04 1.34
C VAL A 54 -9.31 12.21 2.14
N ARG A 55 -10.00 11.11 2.47
CA ARG A 55 -11.21 11.16 3.31
C ARG A 55 -10.92 11.62 4.73
N ASN A 56 -9.84 11.15 5.32
CA ASN A 56 -9.42 11.57 6.66
C ASN A 56 -9.06 13.06 6.69
N ALA A 57 -8.38 13.56 5.66
CA ALA A 57 -8.10 14.99 5.53
C ALA A 57 -9.37 15.82 5.36
N ALA A 58 -10.35 15.34 4.60
CA ALA A 58 -11.66 16.00 4.48
C ALA A 58 -12.38 16.06 5.83
N THR A 59 -12.34 14.99 6.61
CA THR A 59 -12.88 14.99 7.99
C THR A 59 -12.13 15.99 8.88
N GLY A 60 -10.80 16.06 8.75
CA GLY A 60 -9.98 17.06 9.45
C GLY A 60 -10.33 18.49 9.06
N GLN A 61 -10.71 18.76 7.81
CA GLN A 61 -11.19 20.07 7.35
C GLN A 61 -12.50 20.47 8.05
N GLU A 62 -13.43 19.54 8.19
CA GLU A 62 -14.67 19.80 8.92
C GLU A 62 -14.42 20.07 10.41
N ALA A 63 -13.51 19.32 11.03
CA ALA A 63 -13.11 19.56 12.41
C ALA A 63 -12.43 20.94 12.57
N TYR A 64 -11.55 21.32 11.66
CA TYR A 64 -10.90 22.62 11.65
C TYR A 64 -11.92 23.77 11.53
N PHE A 65 -12.94 23.59 10.69
CA PHE A 65 -13.99 24.58 10.49
C PHE A 65 -14.81 24.87 11.76
N VAL A 66 -15.04 23.89 12.59
CA VAL A 66 -15.77 24.06 13.85
C VAL A 66 -15.11 25.11 14.74
N ASP A 67 -13.78 25.08 14.83
CA ASP A 67 -13.02 25.99 15.71
C ASP A 67 -12.70 27.35 15.06
N HIS A 68 -12.52 27.38 13.74
CA HIS A 68 -11.99 28.57 13.04
C HIS A 68 -13.01 29.27 12.13
N GLN A 69 -14.18 28.69 11.87
CA GLN A 69 -15.21 29.18 10.94
C GLN A 69 -14.68 29.41 9.51
N THR A 70 -13.59 28.73 9.17
CA THR A 70 -12.96 28.69 7.86
C THR A 70 -12.25 27.34 7.69
N TYR A 71 -12.08 26.89 6.45
CA TYR A 71 -11.32 25.67 6.18
C TYR A 71 -9.82 25.94 6.12
N GLY A 72 -9.03 24.95 6.52
CA GLY A 72 -7.58 25.06 6.58
C GLY A 72 -6.94 25.11 5.18
N SER A 73 -6.00 26.01 4.98
CA SER A 73 -5.23 26.14 3.74
C SER A 73 -4.08 25.15 3.63
N SER A 74 -3.77 24.41 4.70
CA SER A 74 -2.70 23.40 4.74
C SER A 74 -3.19 22.12 5.42
N CYS A 75 -2.80 20.97 4.87
CA CYS A 75 -3.11 19.68 5.47
C CYS A 75 -2.40 19.45 6.82
N THR A 76 -1.27 20.13 7.06
CA THR A 76 -0.51 19.98 8.31
C THR A 76 -1.15 20.65 9.52
N THR A 77 -2.10 21.57 9.29
CA THR A 77 -2.81 22.28 10.37
C THR A 77 -4.11 21.61 10.78
N LEU A 78 -4.51 20.55 10.09
CA LEU A 78 -5.76 19.85 10.35
C LEU A 78 -5.69 19.03 11.64
N PRO A 79 -6.66 19.19 12.57
CA PRO A 79 -6.64 18.48 13.83
C PRO A 79 -6.79 16.98 13.64
N GLY A 80 -5.91 16.20 14.32
CA GLY A 80 -5.95 14.75 14.31
C GLY A 80 -5.61 14.08 12.98
N PHE A 81 -5.11 14.84 11.99
CA PHE A 81 -4.75 14.30 10.68
C PHE A 81 -3.24 14.14 10.52
N THR A 82 -2.85 12.98 10.02
CA THR A 82 -1.49 12.68 9.55
C THR A 82 -1.58 11.82 8.31
N SER A 83 -0.89 12.21 7.24
CA SER A 83 -0.85 11.42 6.00
C SER A 83 0.02 10.18 6.17
N SER A 84 -0.29 9.14 5.41
CA SER A 84 0.53 7.94 5.32
C SER A 84 1.88 8.22 4.66
N ALA A 85 2.89 7.38 4.94
CA ALA A 85 4.29 7.62 4.57
C ALA A 85 4.54 7.86 3.07
N LEU A 86 3.75 7.22 2.18
CA LEU A 86 3.88 7.31 0.72
C LEU A 86 2.87 8.27 0.09
N THR A 87 2.01 8.89 0.89
CA THR A 87 0.94 9.77 0.44
C THR A 87 1.37 11.23 0.57
N SER A 88 1.23 11.98 -0.50
CA SER A 88 1.39 13.43 -0.53
C SER A 88 0.04 14.09 -0.75
N LEU A 89 -0.39 14.95 0.17
CA LEU A 89 -1.65 15.67 0.10
C LEU A 89 -1.42 17.18 0.04
N THR A 90 -2.28 17.83 -0.72
CA THR A 90 -2.40 19.28 -0.80
C THR A 90 -3.80 19.68 -0.39
N CYS A 91 -3.92 20.57 0.59
CA CYS A 91 -5.18 21.13 1.05
C CYS A 91 -5.30 22.60 0.65
N SER A 92 -6.48 23.00 0.25
CA SER A 92 -6.84 24.39 -0.01
C SER A 92 -8.21 24.65 0.59
N GLY A 93 -8.29 25.55 1.56
CA GLY A 93 -9.51 25.90 2.26
C GLY A 93 -9.82 27.39 2.16
N THR A 94 -11.11 27.69 2.15
CA THR A 94 -11.68 29.05 2.17
C THR A 94 -12.79 29.09 3.21
N ALA A 95 -13.44 30.27 3.38
CA ALA A 95 -14.59 30.37 4.28
C ALA A 95 -15.81 29.54 3.81
N SER A 96 -15.92 29.24 2.53
CA SER A 96 -17.11 28.61 1.92
C SER A 96 -16.89 27.16 1.46
N GLY A 97 -15.66 26.65 1.43
CA GLY A 97 -15.37 25.29 0.99
C GLY A 97 -13.90 24.95 0.97
N PHE A 98 -13.60 23.69 0.65
CA PHE A 98 -12.23 23.19 0.60
C PHE A 98 -12.02 22.16 -0.50
N THR A 99 -10.76 21.96 -0.84
CA THR A 99 -10.29 20.91 -1.73
C THR A 99 -9.11 20.20 -1.09
N VAL A 100 -9.11 18.89 -1.14
CA VAL A 100 -7.97 18.03 -0.78
C VAL A 100 -7.59 17.22 -2.00
N SER A 101 -6.37 17.35 -2.46
CA SER A 101 -5.85 16.57 -3.60
C SER A 101 -4.64 15.77 -3.16
N GLY A 102 -4.51 14.54 -3.65
CA GLY A 102 -3.42 13.68 -3.24
C GLY A 102 -2.98 12.66 -4.26
N THR A 103 -1.75 12.22 -4.08
CA THR A 103 -1.08 11.14 -4.83
C THR A 103 -0.38 10.19 -3.86
N ASN A 104 -0.14 8.95 -4.31
CA ASN A 104 0.65 7.97 -3.57
C ASN A 104 1.75 7.42 -4.47
N SER A 105 3.00 7.48 -4.01
CA SER A 105 4.16 7.04 -4.80
C SER A 105 4.16 5.55 -5.14
N GLY A 106 3.45 4.72 -4.38
CA GLY A 106 3.24 3.31 -4.68
C GLY A 106 2.16 3.04 -5.74
N ALA A 107 1.36 4.04 -6.12
CA ALA A 107 0.37 3.98 -7.18
C ALA A 107 0.54 5.17 -8.13
N PRO A 108 1.63 5.21 -8.92
CA PRO A 108 1.88 6.29 -9.86
C PRO A 108 0.71 6.39 -10.86
N ASN A 109 0.42 7.60 -11.31
CA ASN A 109 -0.69 7.92 -12.20
C ASN A 109 -2.09 7.71 -11.59
N TYR A 110 -2.21 7.67 -10.28
CA TYR A 110 -3.48 7.65 -9.58
C TYR A 110 -3.58 8.84 -8.64
N THR A 111 -4.54 9.69 -8.89
CA THR A 111 -4.78 10.92 -8.12
C THR A 111 -6.20 10.91 -7.57
N CYS A 112 -6.36 11.28 -6.33
CA CYS A 112 -7.67 11.48 -5.71
C CYS A 112 -7.84 12.94 -5.29
N THR A 113 -9.02 13.47 -5.56
CA THR A 113 -9.41 14.83 -5.16
C THR A 113 -10.74 14.80 -4.44
N TRP A 114 -10.80 15.43 -3.29
CA TRP A 114 -12.04 15.75 -2.58
C TRP A 114 -12.32 17.23 -2.70
N ALA A 115 -13.49 17.58 -3.21
CA ALA A 115 -13.95 18.95 -3.26
C ALA A 115 -15.33 19.05 -2.61
N SER A 116 -15.47 19.90 -1.61
CA SER A 116 -16.72 20.06 -0.84
C SER A 116 -17.90 20.52 -1.70
N ALA A 117 -17.63 21.17 -2.82
CA ALA A 117 -18.65 21.66 -3.76
C ALA A 117 -19.12 20.58 -4.77
N ASN A 118 -18.44 19.46 -4.88
CA ASN A 118 -18.75 18.40 -5.86
C ASN A 118 -19.77 17.39 -5.32
N ASN A 119 -20.46 16.73 -6.23
CA ASN A 119 -21.33 15.61 -5.93
C ASN A 119 -21.16 14.49 -6.98
N PRO A 120 -20.54 13.34 -6.65
CA PRO A 120 -19.92 13.03 -5.35
C PRO A 120 -18.67 13.89 -5.08
N PRO A 121 -18.35 14.15 -3.79
CA PRO A 121 -17.22 15.02 -3.45
C PRO A 121 -15.86 14.40 -3.76
N LEU A 122 -15.73 13.07 -3.65
CA LEU A 122 -14.50 12.34 -3.94
C LEU A 122 -14.47 11.89 -5.41
N GLN A 123 -13.41 12.26 -6.10
CA GLN A 123 -13.13 11.82 -7.47
C GLN A 123 -11.68 11.31 -7.55
N CYS A 124 -11.49 10.13 -8.13
CA CYS A 124 -10.17 9.53 -8.34
C CYS A 124 -10.01 9.07 -9.79
N THR A 125 -8.84 9.33 -10.35
CA THR A 125 -8.49 8.99 -11.75
C THR A 125 -7.08 8.46 -11.85
#